data_89fc8f784d44f753b839be9e61833abf
#
_entry.id   89fc8f784d44f753b839be9e61833abf
#
_cell.length_a   1.000
_cell.length_b   1.000
_cell.length_c   1.000
_cell.angle_alpha   90.00
_cell.angle_beta   90.00
_cell.angle_gamma   90.00
#
_symmetry.space_group_name_H-M   'P 1'
#
loop_
_entity.id
_entity.type
_entity.pdbx_description
1 polymer ?
#
loop_
_entity_poly.entity_id
_entity_poly.type
_entity_poly.pdbx_seq_one_letter_code
_entity_poly.pdbx_strand_id
1 'polypeptide(L)'
;MTPDLHLGDTQLILKECKLAGLLRNQAAYVIATAWWETAHTVKPVKEAYWVKNAEAWRKKNLRYYPWYGRGYVQLTWERNYIFAGKQLGLDLTTNPEAVMKPDVSAKILVTGSLEGWFTGKKLGDYITISKSDFKGARRIINGTDKAAAIATIARAYDAALKVSGYGMEAPANRATFDWWALFLKLIAFLKSFGAKK
;
A
#
# COMPACT_ATOMS: atom_id res chain seq x y z
N MET A 1 15.10 7.70 16.75
CA MET A 1 13.63 7.86 16.78
C MET A 1 13.02 6.48 16.94
N THR A 2 12.23 6.25 17.97
CA THR A 2 11.41 5.04 18.09
C THR A 2 10.10 5.31 17.34
N PRO A 3 9.78 4.56 16.27
CA PRO A 3 8.56 4.82 15.53
C PRO A 3 7.33 4.38 16.35
N ASP A 4 6.29 5.19 16.31
CA ASP A 4 4.99 4.85 16.88
C ASP A 4 4.16 4.08 15.84
N LEU A 5 3.88 2.81 16.11
CA LEU A 5 3.06 1.96 15.25
C LEU A 5 1.56 2.30 15.31
N HIS A 6 1.14 3.22 16.19
CA HIS A 6 -0.24 3.69 16.35
C HIS A 6 -0.43 5.12 15.85
N LEU A 7 0.62 5.76 15.32
CA LEU A 7 0.53 7.11 14.78
C LEU A 7 -0.40 7.15 13.55
N GLY A 8 -1.38 8.04 13.58
CA GLY A 8 -2.29 8.24 12.46
C GLY A 8 -2.95 6.93 11.98
N ASP A 9 -2.84 6.66 10.70
CA ASP A 9 -3.46 5.49 10.06
C ASP A 9 -2.47 4.32 9.88
N THR A 10 -1.38 4.28 10.65
CA THR A 10 -0.33 3.25 10.55
C THR A 10 -0.90 1.83 10.63
N GLN A 11 -1.83 1.57 11.55
CA GLN A 11 -2.45 0.25 11.69
C GLN A 11 -3.31 -0.13 10.47
N LEU A 12 -3.99 0.83 9.86
CA LEU A 12 -4.75 0.61 8.63
C LEU A 12 -3.81 0.24 7.48
N ILE A 13 -2.71 0.97 7.31
CA ILE A 13 -1.71 0.69 6.28
C ILE A 13 -1.08 -0.69 6.52
N LEU A 14 -0.74 -1.05 7.77
CA LEU A 14 -0.22 -2.37 8.12
C LEU A 14 -1.20 -3.49 7.79
N LYS A 15 -2.50 -3.28 8.07
CA LYS A 15 -3.54 -4.23 7.69
C LYS A 15 -3.55 -4.44 6.17
N GLU A 16 -3.49 -3.37 5.38
CA GLU A 16 -3.45 -3.46 3.92
C GLU A 16 -2.16 -4.14 3.43
N CYS A 17 -1.01 -3.86 4.04
CA CYS A 17 0.26 -4.56 3.75
C CYS A 17 0.15 -6.07 4.00
N LYS A 18 -0.50 -6.50 5.10
CA LYS A 18 -0.73 -7.92 5.40
C LYS A 18 -1.65 -8.56 4.37
N LEU A 19 -2.75 -7.90 3.99
CA LEU A 19 -3.67 -8.38 2.97
C LEU A 19 -2.99 -8.56 1.62
N ALA A 20 -2.07 -7.66 1.26
CA ALA A 20 -1.27 -7.72 0.04
C ALA A 20 -0.07 -8.69 0.14
N GLY A 21 0.14 -9.35 1.28
CA GLY A 21 1.23 -10.31 1.49
C GLY A 21 2.62 -9.69 1.54
N LEU A 22 2.74 -8.42 1.93
CA LEU A 22 4.03 -7.75 2.00
C LEU A 22 4.93 -8.35 3.10
N LEU A 23 6.20 -8.48 2.77
CA LEU A 23 7.24 -8.80 3.75
C LEU A 23 7.34 -7.67 4.80
N ARG A 24 7.83 -8.00 6.01
CA ARG A 24 8.00 -7.03 7.08
C ARG A 24 8.82 -5.80 6.66
N ASN A 25 9.95 -6.01 5.99
CA ASN A 25 10.80 -4.93 5.48
C ASN A 25 10.14 -4.12 4.36
N GLN A 26 9.30 -4.74 3.54
CA GLN A 26 8.49 -4.02 2.55
C GLN A 26 7.42 -3.13 3.23
N ALA A 27 6.70 -3.68 4.21
CA ALA A 27 5.72 -2.93 5.01
C ALA A 27 6.39 -1.76 5.75
N ALA A 28 7.58 -1.97 6.31
CA ALA A 28 8.36 -0.92 6.96
C ALA A 28 8.69 0.24 6.01
N TYR A 29 9.08 -0.07 4.78
CA TYR A 29 9.34 0.96 3.77
C TYR A 29 8.06 1.71 3.35
N VAL A 30 6.95 1.00 3.18
CA VAL A 30 5.65 1.59 2.84
C VAL A 30 5.20 2.60 3.91
N ILE A 31 5.29 2.23 5.19
CA ILE A 31 4.93 3.15 6.29
C ILE A 31 5.91 4.34 6.36
N ALA A 32 7.20 4.10 6.21
CA ALA A 32 8.20 5.17 6.21
C ALA A 32 7.93 6.19 5.09
N THR A 33 7.48 5.70 3.93
CA THR A 33 7.06 6.56 2.81
C THR A 33 5.81 7.37 3.19
N ALA A 34 4.76 6.73 3.71
CA ALA A 34 3.56 7.43 4.16
C ALA A 34 3.89 8.49 5.22
N TRP A 35 4.70 8.14 6.20
CA TRP A 35 5.15 9.06 7.25
C TRP A 35 5.86 10.30 6.67
N TRP A 36 6.73 10.08 5.68
CA TRP A 36 7.47 11.18 5.03
C TRP A 36 6.57 12.08 4.19
N GLU A 37 5.76 11.50 3.32
CA GLU A 37 4.92 12.24 2.36
C GLU A 37 3.73 12.98 3.02
N THR A 38 3.38 12.62 4.25
CA THR A 38 2.27 13.23 5.00
C THR A 38 2.73 14.16 6.12
N ALA A 39 3.92 14.74 6.00
CA ALA A 39 4.52 15.60 7.03
C ALA A 39 4.48 14.95 8.43
N HIS A 40 4.82 13.68 8.49
CA HIS A 40 4.97 12.88 9.72
C HIS A 40 3.68 12.54 10.47
N THR A 41 2.52 12.74 9.86
CA THR A 41 1.20 12.48 10.50
C THR A 41 0.63 11.10 10.22
N VAL A 42 1.09 10.44 9.13
CA VAL A 42 0.50 9.20 8.59
C VAL A 42 -1.02 9.35 8.40
N LYS A 43 -1.46 10.50 7.90
CA LYS A 43 -2.86 10.78 7.50
C LYS A 43 -2.88 11.27 6.06
N PRO A 44 -3.91 10.95 5.26
CA PRO A 44 -4.00 11.46 3.90
C PRO A 44 -3.95 12.98 3.87
N VAL A 45 -3.15 13.56 2.99
CA VAL A 45 -3.01 15.01 2.85
C VAL A 45 -3.26 15.45 1.41
N LYS A 46 -3.69 16.69 1.25
CA LYS A 46 -3.81 17.37 -0.06
C LYS A 46 -2.57 18.21 -0.32
N GLU A 47 -2.12 18.26 -1.56
CA GLU A 47 -1.04 19.15 -1.99
C GLU A 47 -1.30 20.60 -1.53
N ALA A 48 -0.26 21.29 -1.09
CA ALA A 48 -0.32 22.66 -0.61
C ALA A 48 -1.35 22.91 0.54
N TYR A 49 -1.58 21.90 1.41
CA TYR A 49 -2.52 22.01 2.54
C TYR A 49 -2.16 23.14 3.53
N TRP A 50 -0.91 23.57 3.55
CA TRP A 50 -0.42 24.64 4.41
C TRP A 50 -0.66 26.05 3.86
N VAL A 51 -1.16 26.17 2.62
CA VAL A 51 -1.42 27.45 1.97
C VAL A 51 -2.80 27.98 2.38
N LYS A 52 -2.86 29.27 2.75
CA LYS A 52 -4.15 29.93 3.00
C LYS A 52 -5.00 29.92 1.73
N ASN A 53 -6.27 29.58 1.86
CA ASN A 53 -7.18 29.40 0.72
C ASN A 53 -6.66 28.37 -0.31
N ALA A 54 -6.15 27.26 0.19
CA ALA A 54 -5.45 26.25 -0.59
C ALA A 54 -6.18 25.82 -1.88
N GLU A 55 -7.52 25.71 -1.85
CA GLU A 55 -8.28 25.28 -3.04
C GLU A 55 -8.21 26.33 -4.16
N ALA A 56 -8.43 27.60 -3.84
CA ALA A 56 -8.28 28.69 -4.80
C ALA A 56 -6.83 28.77 -5.33
N TRP A 57 -5.86 28.57 -4.44
CA TRP A 57 -4.46 28.54 -4.82
C TRP A 57 -4.15 27.39 -5.78
N ARG A 58 -4.63 26.15 -5.52
CA ARG A 58 -4.45 24.98 -6.39
C ARG A 58 -5.03 25.21 -7.77
N LYS A 59 -6.28 25.72 -7.82
CA LYS A 59 -6.96 26.03 -9.09
C LYS A 59 -6.19 27.06 -9.93
N LYS A 60 -5.57 28.05 -9.28
CA LYS A 60 -4.80 29.09 -9.97
C LYS A 60 -3.41 28.64 -10.42
N ASN A 61 -2.74 27.80 -9.60
CA ASN A 61 -1.30 27.56 -9.74
C ASN A 61 -0.94 26.16 -10.26
N LEU A 62 -1.85 25.17 -10.17
CA LEU A 62 -1.56 23.80 -10.58
C LEU A 62 -2.15 23.50 -11.95
N ARG A 63 -1.31 23.29 -12.95
CA ARG A 63 -1.71 22.96 -14.32
C ARG A 63 -2.46 21.63 -14.44
N TYR A 64 -2.38 20.78 -13.44
CA TYR A 64 -3.05 19.48 -13.33
C TYR A 64 -4.28 19.51 -12.41
N TYR A 65 -4.77 20.68 -12.04
CA TYR A 65 -6.04 20.82 -11.34
C TYR A 65 -7.18 20.25 -12.20
N PRO A 66 -8.14 19.47 -11.65
CA PRO A 66 -8.36 19.18 -10.22
C PRO A 66 -7.61 17.93 -9.70
N TRP A 67 -6.76 17.27 -10.48
CA TRP A 67 -6.07 16.02 -10.12
C TRP A 67 -4.70 16.29 -9.45
N TYR A 68 -4.69 17.18 -8.48
CA TYR A 68 -3.52 17.50 -7.67
C TYR A 68 -3.21 16.41 -6.63
N GLY A 69 -2.05 16.48 -6.00
CA GLY A 69 -1.55 15.48 -5.07
C GLY A 69 -2.48 15.23 -3.88
N ARG A 70 -2.91 13.96 -3.71
CA ARG A 70 -3.77 13.51 -2.60
C ARG A 70 -3.28 12.20 -2.02
N GLY A 71 -3.65 11.97 -0.76
CA GLY A 71 -3.42 10.71 -0.07
C GLY A 71 -2.03 10.59 0.54
N TYR A 72 -1.63 9.35 0.84
CA TYR A 72 -0.33 9.07 1.49
C TYR A 72 0.85 9.18 0.54
N VAL A 73 0.65 9.14 -0.79
CA VAL A 73 1.73 9.20 -1.80
C VAL A 73 1.59 10.35 -2.76
N GLN A 74 0.68 11.28 -2.48
CA GLN A 74 0.43 12.43 -3.34
C GLN A 74 0.14 12.02 -4.79
N LEU A 75 -0.88 11.11 -4.98
CA LEU A 75 -1.35 10.73 -6.31
C LEU A 75 -1.70 11.99 -7.09
N THR A 76 -1.07 12.21 -8.25
CA THR A 76 -1.15 13.45 -9.03
C THR A 76 -1.35 13.10 -10.51
N TRP A 77 -1.95 13.99 -11.30
CA TRP A 77 -2.26 13.88 -12.71
C TRP A 77 -3.46 12.98 -13.00
N GLU A 78 -4.31 13.44 -13.91
CA GLU A 78 -5.53 12.75 -14.36
C GLU A 78 -5.27 11.30 -14.74
N ARG A 79 -4.26 11.05 -15.57
CA ARG A 79 -3.90 9.70 -16.00
C ARG A 79 -3.66 8.71 -14.86
N ASN A 80 -3.09 9.20 -13.75
CA ASN A 80 -2.81 8.35 -12.59
C ASN A 80 -4.08 8.10 -11.77
N TYR A 81 -5.00 9.08 -11.73
CA TYR A 81 -6.33 8.89 -11.13
C TYR A 81 -7.16 7.90 -11.94
N ILE A 82 -7.17 8.02 -13.29
CA ILE A 82 -7.83 7.04 -14.18
C ILE A 82 -7.25 5.64 -13.94
N PHE A 83 -5.91 5.52 -13.95
CA PHE A 83 -5.24 4.25 -13.78
C PHE A 83 -5.55 3.61 -12.41
N ALA A 84 -5.33 4.34 -11.31
CA ALA A 84 -5.61 3.85 -9.96
C ALA A 84 -7.10 3.51 -9.77
N GLY A 85 -7.99 4.34 -10.32
CA GLY A 85 -9.43 4.08 -10.29
C GLY A 85 -9.80 2.78 -10.98
N LYS A 86 -9.25 2.53 -12.19
CA LYS A 86 -9.45 1.27 -12.91
C LYS A 86 -8.96 0.06 -12.10
N GLN A 87 -7.77 0.15 -11.49
CA GLN A 87 -7.21 -0.95 -10.69
C GLN A 87 -8.05 -1.26 -9.44
N LEU A 88 -8.66 -0.24 -8.84
CA LEU A 88 -9.45 -0.38 -7.61
C LEU A 88 -10.95 -0.55 -7.85
N GLY A 89 -11.42 -0.49 -9.10
CA GLY A 89 -12.86 -0.50 -9.41
C GLY A 89 -13.60 0.74 -8.90
N LEU A 90 -12.93 1.91 -8.86
CA LEU A 90 -13.45 3.17 -8.36
C LEU A 90 -13.40 4.25 -9.44
N ASP A 91 -14.40 5.14 -9.46
CA ASP A 91 -14.32 6.35 -10.27
C ASP A 91 -13.57 7.44 -9.49
N LEU A 92 -12.26 7.48 -9.66
CA LEU A 92 -11.41 8.51 -9.07
C LEU A 92 -11.26 9.76 -9.97
N THR A 93 -11.78 9.71 -11.19
CA THR A 93 -11.66 10.81 -12.14
C THR A 93 -12.72 11.87 -11.88
N THR A 94 -13.98 11.45 -11.74
CA THR A 94 -15.08 12.36 -11.40
C THR A 94 -15.15 12.64 -9.90
N ASN A 95 -14.62 11.75 -9.06
CA ASN A 95 -14.54 11.90 -7.61
C ASN A 95 -13.10 11.77 -7.08
N PRO A 96 -12.22 12.75 -7.38
CA PRO A 96 -10.82 12.71 -6.94
C PRO A 96 -10.69 12.80 -5.41
N GLU A 97 -11.69 13.31 -4.71
CA GLU A 97 -11.71 13.36 -3.24
C GLU A 97 -11.74 11.97 -2.58
N ALA A 98 -12.19 10.95 -3.30
CA ALA A 98 -12.18 9.58 -2.79
C ALA A 98 -10.75 9.10 -2.42
N VAL A 99 -9.70 9.65 -3.04
CA VAL A 99 -8.29 9.36 -2.70
C VAL A 99 -7.95 9.81 -1.27
N MET A 100 -8.71 10.75 -0.69
CA MET A 100 -8.52 11.19 0.70
C MET A 100 -9.12 10.24 1.74
N LYS A 101 -9.93 9.25 1.32
CA LYS A 101 -10.40 8.20 2.23
C LYS A 101 -9.21 7.32 2.64
N PRO A 102 -8.99 7.10 3.94
CA PRO A 102 -7.82 6.35 4.40
C PRO A 102 -7.66 4.96 3.78
N ASP A 103 -8.75 4.22 3.61
CA ASP A 103 -8.75 2.88 3.01
C ASP A 103 -8.39 2.92 1.52
N VAL A 104 -8.92 3.87 0.76
CA VAL A 104 -8.57 4.06 -0.67
C VAL A 104 -7.11 4.47 -0.80
N SER A 105 -6.68 5.44 0.02
CA SER A 105 -5.30 5.92 0.03
C SER A 105 -4.29 4.82 0.40
N ALA A 106 -4.63 3.95 1.37
CA ALA A 106 -3.79 2.82 1.76
C ALA A 106 -3.65 1.79 0.62
N LYS A 107 -4.74 1.46 -0.07
CA LYS A 107 -4.70 0.59 -1.25
C LYS A 107 -3.82 1.15 -2.35
N ILE A 108 -3.97 2.45 -2.67
CA ILE A 108 -3.12 3.11 -3.67
C ILE A 108 -1.64 3.05 -3.27
N LEU A 109 -1.30 3.36 -2.02
CA LEU A 109 0.07 3.31 -1.52
C LEU A 109 0.65 1.90 -1.59
N VAL A 110 -0.06 0.91 -1.05
CA VAL A 110 0.43 -0.47 -0.91
C VAL A 110 0.51 -1.16 -2.26
N THR A 111 -0.61 -1.22 -3.00
CA THR A 111 -0.66 -1.90 -4.30
C THR A 111 0.19 -1.15 -5.32
N GLY A 112 0.15 0.18 -5.31
CA GLY A 112 0.97 0.99 -6.20
C GLY A 112 2.47 0.78 -6.00
N SER A 113 2.92 0.62 -4.76
CA SER A 113 4.33 0.29 -4.46
C SER A 113 4.68 -1.15 -4.84
N LEU A 114 3.76 -2.09 -4.64
CA LEU A 114 3.95 -3.51 -4.97
C LEU A 114 4.03 -3.73 -6.48
N GLU A 115 3.19 -3.05 -7.25
CA GLU A 115 3.01 -3.26 -8.68
C GLU A 115 3.73 -2.23 -9.58
N GLY A 116 4.26 -1.15 -8.98
CA GLY A 116 5.05 -0.15 -9.69
C GLY A 116 4.22 0.93 -10.40
N TRP A 117 3.07 1.32 -9.84
CA TRP A 117 2.15 2.29 -10.45
C TRP A 117 2.74 3.69 -10.65
N PHE A 118 3.71 4.10 -9.82
CA PHE A 118 4.20 5.48 -9.78
C PHE A 118 5.33 5.74 -10.79
N THR A 119 6.31 4.84 -10.85
CA THR A 119 7.52 5.02 -11.68
C THR A 119 7.88 3.79 -12.52
N GLY A 120 7.08 2.74 -12.45
CA GLY A 120 7.38 1.42 -13.02
C GLY A 120 8.31 0.57 -12.16
N LYS A 121 8.87 1.12 -11.06
CA LYS A 121 9.69 0.37 -10.11
C LYS A 121 8.81 -0.20 -8.99
N LYS A 122 9.16 -1.41 -8.51
CA LYS A 122 8.38 -2.21 -7.57
C LYS A 122 9.15 -2.45 -6.28
N LEU A 123 8.42 -2.76 -5.21
CA LEU A 123 9.04 -3.16 -3.94
C LEU A 123 10.04 -4.30 -4.12
N GLY A 124 9.70 -5.33 -4.91
CA GLY A 124 10.56 -6.48 -5.16
C GLY A 124 11.88 -6.17 -5.85
N ASP A 125 11.99 -5.04 -6.57
CA ASP A 125 13.25 -4.63 -7.21
C ASP A 125 14.33 -4.25 -6.18
N TYR A 126 13.91 -3.82 -5.00
CA TYR A 126 14.79 -3.27 -3.95
C TYR A 126 14.74 -4.03 -2.64
N ILE A 127 13.59 -4.60 -2.30
CA ILE A 127 13.34 -5.18 -0.98
C ILE A 127 12.78 -6.59 -1.16
N THR A 128 13.60 -7.58 -0.77
CA THR A 128 13.27 -9.01 -0.82
C THR A 128 13.48 -9.64 0.56
N ILE A 129 13.31 -10.95 0.69
CA ILE A 129 13.62 -11.69 1.93
C ILE A 129 15.08 -11.49 2.35
N SER A 130 16.01 -11.47 1.38
CA SER A 130 17.45 -11.40 1.62
C SER A 130 18.06 -9.99 1.48
N LYS A 131 17.27 -9.01 0.98
CA LYS A 131 17.76 -7.67 0.67
C LYS A 131 16.79 -6.60 1.15
N SER A 132 17.33 -5.54 1.77
CA SER A 132 16.56 -4.36 2.21
C SER A 132 17.26 -3.07 1.74
N ASP A 133 17.22 -2.80 0.43
CA ASP A 133 17.75 -1.56 -0.13
C ASP A 133 16.72 -0.43 -0.01
N PHE A 134 16.48 0.01 1.21
CA PHE A 134 15.55 1.11 1.50
C PHE A 134 15.94 2.44 0.82
N LYS A 135 17.25 2.68 0.59
CA LYS A 135 17.69 3.89 -0.11
C LYS A 135 17.33 3.82 -1.60
N GLY A 136 17.61 2.70 -2.25
CA GLY A 136 17.25 2.46 -3.65
C GLY A 136 15.75 2.47 -3.86
N ALA A 137 14.97 1.96 -2.91
CA ALA A 137 13.52 1.87 -2.95
C ALA A 137 12.81 3.22 -3.11
N ARG A 138 13.47 4.36 -2.77
CA ARG A 138 12.88 5.69 -3.02
C ARG A 138 12.45 5.90 -4.49
N ARG A 139 13.11 5.23 -5.43
CA ARG A 139 12.79 5.26 -6.86
C ARG A 139 11.41 4.67 -7.20
N ILE A 140 10.78 3.96 -6.28
CA ILE A 140 9.41 3.44 -6.45
C ILE A 140 8.41 4.60 -6.54
N ILE A 141 8.60 5.64 -5.70
CA ILE A 141 7.67 6.78 -5.58
C ILE A 141 8.19 7.99 -6.35
N ASN A 142 9.48 8.30 -6.17
CA ASN A 142 10.12 9.48 -6.73
C ASN A 142 11.61 9.17 -7.00
N GLY A 143 12.37 10.08 -7.55
CA GLY A 143 13.79 9.91 -7.83
C GLY A 143 14.63 9.46 -6.64
N THR A 144 15.62 10.28 -6.23
CA THR A 144 16.50 9.97 -5.08
C THR A 144 16.40 11.00 -3.95
N ASP A 145 15.52 11.98 -4.09
CA ASP A 145 15.35 13.01 -3.07
C ASP A 145 14.92 12.38 -1.72
N LYS A 146 15.58 12.84 -0.65
CA LYS A 146 15.36 12.35 0.73
C LYS A 146 15.53 10.83 0.95
N ALA A 147 16.10 10.11 -0.02
CA ALA A 147 16.25 8.65 0.03
C ALA A 147 16.98 8.16 1.29
N ALA A 148 18.02 8.84 1.73
CA ALA A 148 18.76 8.47 2.94
C ALA A 148 17.93 8.65 4.23
N ALA A 149 17.17 9.75 4.33
CA ALA A 149 16.30 10.02 5.47
C ALA A 149 15.18 8.97 5.57
N ILE A 150 14.47 8.72 4.45
CA ILE A 150 13.40 7.71 4.39
C ILE A 150 13.95 6.32 4.71
N ALA A 151 15.14 5.97 4.21
CA ALA A 151 15.78 4.69 4.52
C ALA A 151 16.10 4.54 6.02
N THR A 152 16.47 5.61 6.71
CA THR A 152 16.69 5.59 8.17
C THR A 152 15.39 5.32 8.93
N ILE A 153 14.30 5.98 8.52
CA ILE A 153 12.97 5.76 9.09
C ILE A 153 12.48 4.34 8.82
N ALA A 154 12.66 3.84 7.58
CA ALA A 154 12.28 2.47 7.22
C ALA A 154 12.99 1.41 8.07
N ARG A 155 14.31 1.59 8.34
CA ARG A 155 15.04 0.71 9.27
C ARG A 155 14.46 0.72 10.69
N ALA A 156 14.06 1.90 11.16
CA ALA A 156 13.43 2.01 12.49
C ALA A 156 12.07 1.31 12.53
N TYR A 157 11.23 1.48 11.50
CA TYR A 157 9.96 0.75 11.38
C TYR A 157 10.19 -0.77 11.23
N ASP A 158 11.19 -1.22 10.46
CA ASP A 158 11.49 -2.64 10.31
C ASP A 158 11.85 -3.28 11.65
N ALA A 159 12.66 -2.59 12.46
CA ALA A 159 12.98 -3.03 13.82
C ALA A 159 11.74 -3.09 14.72
N ALA A 160 10.89 -2.06 14.70
CA ALA A 160 9.66 -2.03 15.49
C ALA A 160 8.67 -3.13 15.06
N LEU A 161 8.49 -3.36 13.75
CA LEU A 161 7.65 -4.42 13.22
C LEU A 161 8.18 -5.81 13.55
N LYS A 162 9.51 -5.98 13.63
CA LYS A 162 10.11 -7.24 14.12
C LYS A 162 9.72 -7.50 15.56
N VAL A 163 9.81 -6.50 16.42
CA VAL A 163 9.44 -6.62 17.85
C VAL A 163 7.94 -6.88 18.01
N SER A 164 7.10 -6.24 17.18
CA SER A 164 5.63 -6.45 17.22
C SER A 164 5.17 -7.78 16.64
N GLY A 165 6.07 -8.59 16.07
CA GLY A 165 5.73 -9.89 15.48
C GLY A 165 5.04 -9.80 14.10
N TYR A 166 5.21 -8.70 13.36
CA TYR A 166 4.63 -8.61 12.01
C TYR A 166 5.06 -9.80 11.13
N GLY A 167 4.08 -10.49 10.54
CA GLY A 167 4.29 -11.66 9.70
C GLY A 167 4.61 -12.96 10.45
N MET A 168 4.63 -12.93 11.78
CA MET A 168 4.76 -14.12 12.64
C MET A 168 3.39 -14.60 13.17
N GLU A 169 2.33 -13.88 12.88
CA GLU A 169 0.98 -14.34 13.19
C GLU A 169 0.76 -15.67 12.45
N ALA A 170 0.36 -16.71 13.19
CA ALA A 170 -0.14 -17.92 12.58
C ALA A 170 -1.19 -17.51 11.55
N PRO A 171 -1.20 -18.09 10.33
CA PRO A 171 -2.18 -17.74 9.33
C PRO A 171 -3.54 -17.85 10.00
N ALA A 172 -4.26 -16.71 10.08
CA ALA A 172 -5.62 -16.70 10.61
C ALA A 172 -6.36 -17.77 9.83
N ASN A 173 -6.57 -18.90 10.49
CA ASN A 173 -7.31 -20.07 10.06
C ASN A 173 -7.46 -20.10 8.53
N ARG A 174 -6.43 -20.50 7.78
CA ARG A 174 -6.70 -21.09 6.47
C ARG A 174 -7.69 -22.18 6.81
N ALA A 175 -8.96 -21.96 6.49
CA ALA A 175 -9.94 -23.03 6.51
C ALA A 175 -9.16 -24.20 5.93
N THR A 176 -8.84 -25.17 6.79
CA THR A 176 -8.06 -26.32 6.38
C THR A 176 -8.81 -26.83 5.19
N PHE A 177 -8.22 -26.68 3.99
CA PHE A 177 -8.86 -27.16 2.78
C PHE A 177 -8.96 -28.64 3.06
N ASP A 178 -10.19 -29.07 3.39
CA ASP A 178 -10.45 -30.42 3.87
C ASP A 178 -10.32 -31.35 2.68
N TRP A 179 -9.05 -31.74 2.42
CA TRP A 179 -8.69 -32.73 1.40
C TRP A 179 -9.47 -34.00 1.59
N TRP A 180 -9.84 -34.31 2.85
CA TRP A 180 -10.63 -35.50 3.16
C TRP A 180 -12.08 -35.36 2.68
N ALA A 181 -12.69 -34.20 2.90
CA ALA A 181 -14.05 -33.93 2.37
C ALA A 181 -14.06 -33.92 0.83
N LEU A 182 -13.00 -33.37 0.19
CA LEU A 182 -12.89 -33.43 -1.27
C LEU A 182 -12.70 -34.84 -1.78
N PHE A 183 -11.86 -35.63 -1.11
CA PHE A 183 -11.63 -37.05 -1.43
C PHE A 183 -12.90 -37.88 -1.30
N LEU A 184 -13.70 -37.68 -0.23
CA LEU A 184 -14.98 -38.35 -0.05
C LEU A 184 -16.00 -37.96 -1.13
N LYS A 185 -16.06 -36.71 -1.56
CA LYS A 185 -16.89 -36.25 -2.68
C LYS A 185 -16.44 -36.87 -3.99
N LEU A 186 -15.15 -37.01 -4.22
CA LEU A 186 -14.61 -37.68 -5.42
C LEU A 186 -15.00 -39.18 -5.45
N ILE A 187 -14.86 -39.87 -4.32
CA ILE A 187 -15.29 -41.29 -4.20
C ILE A 187 -16.78 -41.42 -4.42
N ALA A 188 -17.62 -40.56 -3.86
CA ALA A 188 -19.07 -40.57 -4.06
C ALA A 188 -19.42 -40.35 -5.55
N PHE A 189 -18.72 -39.42 -6.19
CA PHE A 189 -18.89 -39.16 -7.64
C PHE A 189 -18.50 -40.36 -8.50
N LEU A 190 -17.37 -41.00 -8.21
CA LEU A 190 -16.95 -42.23 -8.95
C LEU A 190 -17.89 -43.39 -8.75
N LYS A 191 -18.47 -43.60 -7.56
CA LYS A 191 -19.48 -44.61 -7.29
C LYS A 191 -20.78 -44.37 -8.05
N SER A 192 -21.14 -43.10 -8.33
CA SER A 192 -22.33 -42.77 -9.11
C SER A 192 -22.26 -43.21 -10.59
N PHE A 193 -21.04 -43.37 -11.12
CA PHE A 193 -20.81 -43.86 -12.49
C PHE A 193 -20.71 -45.38 -12.58
N GLY A 194 -20.41 -46.08 -11.46
CA GLY A 194 -20.32 -47.54 -11.43
C GLY A 194 -21.64 -48.27 -11.20
N ALA A 195 -22.74 -47.55 -10.92
CA ALA A 195 -24.05 -48.15 -10.59
C ALA A 195 -25.05 -48.23 -11.79
N LYS A 196 -24.57 -48.03 -13.01
CA LYS A 196 -25.37 -48.25 -14.24
C LYS A 196 -24.73 -49.38 -15.03
N LYS A 197 -24.98 -50.61 -14.62
CA LYS A 197 -24.96 -51.83 -15.44
C LYS A 197 -26.16 -52.68 -15.06
#